data_6e696bcbb58b37ad2085c7beda8d3085
#
_entry.id   6e696bcbb58b37ad2085c7beda8d3085
#
_cell.length_a   1.000
_cell.length_b   1.000
_cell.length_c   1.000
_cell.angle_alpha   90.00
_cell.angle_beta   90.00
_cell.angle_gamma   90.00
#
_symmetry.space_group_name_H-M   'P 1'
#
loop_
_entity.id
_entity.type
_entity.pdbx_description
1 polymer ?
#
loop_
_entity_poly.entity_id
_entity_poly.type
_entity_poly.pdbx_seq_one_letter_code
_entity_poly.pdbx_strand_id
1 'polypeptide(L)'
;VKELAEQGKIISIDKVKKELLQNKDELSDWIIDNLPEDFFKDTSSVVPNYATLTGWVYSKSSQYSPTAISEFLDADEADAWLIAFAMTYENHIVTHEVSKPNSKSRVMLPDAAKPFNVNCVKTIDLFRALGVKI
;
A
#
# COMPACT_ATOMS: atom_id res chain seq x y z
N VAL A 1 -16.15 0.70 7.19
CA VAL A 1 -15.21 1.16 6.16
C VAL A 1 -15.75 2.35 5.39
N LYS A 2 -16.98 2.27 4.89
CA LYS A 2 -17.61 3.36 4.14
C LYS A 2 -17.64 4.67 4.94
N GLU A 3 -18.04 4.62 6.20
CA GLU A 3 -18.12 5.79 7.06
C GLU A 3 -16.77 6.44 7.29
N LEU A 4 -15.74 5.62 7.55
CA LEU A 4 -14.37 6.11 7.73
C LEU A 4 -13.83 6.74 6.44
N ALA A 5 -14.16 6.17 5.29
CA ALA A 5 -13.78 6.71 3.99
C ALA A 5 -14.45 8.08 3.74
N GLU A 6 -15.74 8.20 4.05
CA GLU A 6 -16.48 9.46 3.91
C GLU A 6 -15.93 10.55 4.82
N GLN A 7 -15.43 10.19 6.00
CA GLN A 7 -14.80 11.11 6.96
C GLN A 7 -13.34 11.43 6.62
N GLY A 8 -12.78 10.82 5.60
CA GLY A 8 -11.37 10.99 5.23
C GLY A 8 -10.37 10.38 6.19
N LYS A 9 -10.80 9.51 7.11
CA LYS A 9 -9.92 8.84 8.08
C LYS A 9 -9.14 7.68 7.47
N ILE A 10 -9.68 7.07 6.43
CA ILE A 10 -8.98 6.07 5.62
C ILE A 10 -9.05 6.48 4.15
N ILE A 11 -7.97 6.23 3.44
CA ILE A 11 -7.85 6.50 2.02
C ILE A 11 -7.09 5.36 1.35
N SER A 12 -7.09 5.32 0.04
CA SER A 12 -6.27 4.42 -0.75
C SER A 12 -5.67 5.19 -1.92
N ILE A 13 -5.11 4.49 -2.89
CA ILE A 13 -4.46 5.10 -4.06
C ILE A 13 -5.03 4.54 -5.35
N ASP A 14 -4.78 5.26 -6.45
CA ASP A 14 -5.25 4.90 -7.78
C ASP A 14 -4.77 3.51 -8.24
N LYS A 15 -3.56 3.09 -7.83
CA LYS A 15 -3.02 1.78 -8.18
C LYS A 15 -3.81 0.65 -7.54
N VAL A 16 -4.27 0.83 -6.30
CA VAL A 16 -5.15 -0.14 -5.61
C VAL A 16 -6.51 -0.22 -6.30
N LYS A 17 -7.08 0.92 -6.67
CA LYS A 17 -8.34 0.96 -7.41
C LYS A 17 -8.25 0.17 -8.71
N LYS A 18 -7.16 0.35 -9.46
CA LYS A 18 -6.92 -0.37 -10.70
C LYS A 18 -6.91 -1.89 -10.49
N GLU A 19 -6.20 -2.37 -9.46
CA GLU A 19 -6.16 -3.80 -9.12
C GLU A 19 -7.55 -4.33 -8.77
N LEU A 20 -8.28 -3.63 -7.93
CA LEU A 20 -9.61 -4.06 -7.47
C LEU A 20 -10.63 -4.09 -8.61
N LEU A 21 -10.58 -3.13 -9.53
CA LEU A 21 -11.54 -3.04 -10.62
C LEU A 21 -11.23 -3.97 -11.80
N GLN A 22 -10.02 -4.54 -11.88
CA GLN A 22 -9.66 -5.48 -12.94
C GLN A 22 -10.54 -6.74 -12.92
N ASN A 23 -11.00 -7.16 -11.75
CA ASN A 23 -11.76 -8.39 -11.59
C ASN A 23 -13.25 -8.28 -11.97
N LYS A 24 -13.78 -7.04 -12.08
CA LYS A 24 -15.18 -6.77 -12.46
C LYS A 24 -16.19 -7.64 -11.72
N ASP A 25 -16.00 -7.78 -10.40
CA ASP A 25 -16.84 -8.61 -9.53
C ASP A 25 -17.75 -7.74 -8.66
N GLU A 26 -18.44 -8.37 -7.69
CA GLU A 26 -19.34 -7.68 -6.76
C GLU A 26 -18.59 -6.64 -5.93
N LEU A 27 -17.32 -6.90 -5.58
CA LEU A 27 -16.49 -5.94 -4.84
C LEU A 27 -16.24 -4.68 -5.67
N SER A 28 -15.96 -4.83 -6.97
CA SER A 28 -15.80 -3.69 -7.87
C SER A 28 -17.04 -2.81 -7.91
N ASP A 29 -18.21 -3.42 -8.02
CA ASP A 29 -19.50 -2.71 -8.02
C ASP A 29 -19.74 -1.97 -6.70
N TRP A 30 -19.44 -2.64 -5.57
CA TRP A 30 -19.59 -2.04 -4.25
C TRP A 30 -18.68 -0.81 -4.08
N ILE A 31 -17.44 -0.90 -4.56
CA ILE A 31 -16.47 0.21 -4.49
C ILE A 31 -16.99 1.42 -5.26
N ILE A 32 -17.47 1.22 -6.48
CA ILE A 32 -17.98 2.28 -7.33
C ILE A 32 -19.18 2.96 -6.66
N ASP A 33 -20.08 2.17 -6.08
CA ASP A 33 -21.35 2.67 -5.53
C ASP A 33 -21.20 3.27 -4.13
N ASN A 34 -20.21 2.87 -3.33
CA ASN A 34 -20.18 3.16 -1.90
C ASN A 34 -18.99 4.01 -1.43
N LEU A 35 -17.89 4.08 -2.17
CA LEU A 35 -16.73 4.87 -1.76
C LEU A 35 -16.73 6.24 -2.45
N PRO A 36 -16.28 7.31 -1.74
CA PRO A 36 -16.12 8.64 -2.35
C PRO A 36 -15.15 8.59 -3.55
N GLU A 37 -15.37 9.44 -4.55
CA GLU A 37 -14.47 9.53 -5.71
C GLU A 37 -13.05 9.86 -5.30
N ASP A 38 -12.87 10.68 -4.27
CA ASP A 38 -11.56 11.09 -3.77
C ASP A 38 -10.93 10.11 -2.78
N PHE A 39 -11.58 8.97 -2.53
CA PHE A 39 -11.02 7.93 -1.67
C PHE A 39 -9.69 7.38 -2.25
N PHE A 40 -9.63 7.21 -3.55
CA PHE A 40 -8.43 6.72 -4.23
C PHE A 40 -7.62 7.91 -4.73
N LYS A 41 -6.50 8.18 -4.04
CA LYS A 41 -5.65 9.33 -4.34
C LYS A 41 -4.76 9.08 -5.55
N ASP A 42 -4.46 10.13 -6.29
CA ASP A 42 -3.51 10.11 -7.40
C ASP A 42 -2.07 9.95 -6.86
N THR A 43 -1.27 9.14 -7.55
CA THR A 43 0.13 8.89 -7.18
C THR A 43 1.15 9.67 -8.02
N SER A 44 0.73 10.56 -8.90
CA SER A 44 1.66 11.32 -9.75
C SER A 44 2.64 12.18 -8.93
N SER A 45 2.22 12.67 -7.77
CA SER A 45 3.05 13.51 -6.90
C SER A 45 4.09 12.72 -6.09
N VAL A 46 4.00 11.38 -6.05
CA VAL A 46 4.89 10.56 -5.22
C VAL A 46 5.99 9.86 -6.02
N VAL A 47 6.12 10.15 -7.29
CA VAL A 47 7.15 9.57 -8.16
C VAL A 47 8.57 9.72 -7.60
N PRO A 48 8.99 10.87 -7.03
CA PRO A 48 10.32 10.97 -6.43
C PRO A 48 10.57 9.95 -5.32
N ASN A 49 9.60 9.70 -4.46
CA ASN A 49 9.73 8.69 -3.40
C ASN A 49 9.66 7.27 -3.94
N TYR A 50 8.90 7.04 -5.00
CA TYR A 50 8.93 5.76 -5.71
C TYR A 50 10.32 5.47 -6.28
N ALA A 51 10.98 6.47 -6.84
CA ALA A 51 12.36 6.34 -7.32
C ALA A 51 13.33 6.00 -6.18
N THR A 52 13.15 6.59 -5.00
CA THR A 52 13.93 6.27 -3.80
C THR A 52 13.73 4.80 -3.39
N LEU A 53 12.50 4.31 -3.40
CA LEU A 53 12.19 2.90 -3.13
C LEU A 53 12.85 1.97 -4.15
N THR A 54 12.82 2.34 -5.43
CA THR A 54 13.48 1.59 -6.50
C THR A 54 14.97 1.41 -6.21
N GLY A 55 15.64 2.50 -5.84
CA GLY A 55 17.05 2.47 -5.46
C GLY A 55 17.31 1.57 -4.25
N TRP A 56 16.44 1.64 -3.26
CA TRP A 56 16.55 0.82 -2.05
C TRP A 56 16.45 -0.68 -2.39
N VAL A 57 15.43 -1.08 -3.15
CA VAL A 57 15.21 -2.50 -3.43
C VAL A 57 16.34 -3.08 -4.29
N TYR A 58 16.88 -2.31 -5.22
CA TYR A 58 18.06 -2.75 -5.98
C TYR A 58 19.30 -2.88 -5.11
N SER A 59 19.43 -2.06 -4.05
CA SER A 59 20.53 -2.20 -3.09
C SER A 59 20.46 -3.51 -2.29
N LYS A 60 19.29 -4.16 -2.30
CA LYS A 60 19.04 -5.45 -1.63
C LYS A 60 19.13 -6.64 -2.57
N SER A 61 19.79 -6.50 -3.72
CA SER A 61 19.93 -7.57 -4.71
C SER A 61 20.74 -8.76 -4.20
N SER A 62 21.50 -8.61 -3.12
CA SER A 62 22.19 -9.73 -2.45
C SER A 62 21.23 -10.60 -1.63
N GLN A 63 20.06 -10.08 -1.25
CA GLN A 63 19.05 -10.79 -0.49
C GLN A 63 17.90 -11.26 -1.38
N TYR A 64 17.26 -10.34 -2.10
CA TYR A 64 16.09 -10.65 -2.91
C TYR A 64 16.48 -11.16 -4.29
N SER A 65 15.74 -12.16 -4.78
CA SER A 65 15.92 -12.66 -6.14
C SER A 65 15.53 -11.58 -7.16
N PRO A 66 16.07 -11.65 -8.40
CA PRO A 66 15.65 -10.73 -9.47
C PRO A 66 14.14 -10.74 -9.72
N THR A 67 13.49 -11.90 -9.60
CA THR A 67 12.05 -12.04 -9.73
C THR A 67 11.30 -11.28 -8.63
N ALA A 68 11.77 -11.40 -7.37
CA ALA A 68 11.16 -10.70 -6.25
C ALA A 68 11.23 -9.17 -6.43
N ILE A 69 12.37 -8.65 -6.88
CA ILE A 69 12.56 -7.23 -7.15
C ILE A 69 11.65 -6.78 -8.29
N SER A 70 11.59 -7.54 -9.37
CA SER A 70 10.75 -7.24 -10.52
C SER A 70 9.27 -7.19 -10.15
N GLU A 71 8.80 -8.14 -9.34
CA GLU A 71 7.42 -8.16 -8.88
C GLU A 71 7.09 -6.96 -7.99
N PHE A 72 8.00 -6.61 -7.07
CA PHE A 72 7.80 -5.46 -6.19
C PHE A 72 7.70 -4.14 -6.97
N LEU A 73 8.50 -4.01 -8.05
CA LEU A 73 8.55 -2.80 -8.88
C LEU A 73 7.59 -2.83 -10.06
N ASP A 74 6.78 -3.87 -10.22
CA ASP A 74 5.80 -3.96 -11.29
C ASP A 74 4.84 -2.77 -11.21
N ALA A 75 4.66 -2.08 -12.33
CA ALA A 75 3.80 -0.91 -12.41
C ALA A 75 2.33 -1.22 -12.08
N ASP A 76 1.92 -2.48 -12.23
CA ASP A 76 0.56 -2.94 -11.91
C ASP A 76 0.42 -3.39 -10.44
N GLU A 77 1.52 -3.42 -9.66
CA GLU A 77 1.51 -3.74 -8.24
C GLU A 77 1.45 -2.47 -7.40
N ALA A 78 0.56 -2.46 -6.42
CA ALA A 78 0.31 -1.26 -5.62
C ALA A 78 1.29 -1.07 -4.47
N ASP A 79 1.99 -2.12 -4.02
CA ASP A 79 2.74 -2.11 -2.75
C ASP A 79 3.81 -1.01 -2.68
N ALA A 80 4.65 -0.90 -3.71
CA ALA A 80 5.68 0.14 -3.73
C ALA A 80 5.08 1.54 -3.78
N TRP A 81 3.98 1.71 -4.51
CA TRP A 81 3.28 2.99 -4.60
C TRP A 81 2.62 3.38 -3.28
N LEU A 82 2.08 2.40 -2.52
CA LEU A 82 1.54 2.65 -1.18
C LEU A 82 2.61 3.19 -0.23
N ILE A 83 3.80 2.60 -0.25
CA ILE A 83 4.91 3.07 0.58
C ILE A 83 5.34 4.48 0.15
N ALA A 84 5.47 4.72 -1.15
CA ALA A 84 5.85 6.05 -1.67
C ALA A 84 4.83 7.12 -1.26
N PHE A 85 3.54 6.80 -1.32
CA PHE A 85 2.48 7.71 -0.90
C PHE A 85 2.55 7.97 0.61
N ALA A 86 2.71 6.92 1.43
CA ALA A 86 2.81 7.06 2.88
C ALA A 86 4.05 7.84 3.30
N MET A 87 5.17 7.69 2.60
CA MET A 87 6.38 8.51 2.83
C MET A 87 6.11 9.99 2.56
N THR A 88 5.40 10.30 1.49
CA THR A 88 5.14 11.67 1.04
C THR A 88 4.19 12.40 1.98
N TYR A 89 3.14 11.72 2.43
CA TYR A 89 2.05 12.33 3.20
C TYR A 89 2.02 11.89 4.67
N GLU A 90 3.05 11.17 5.13
CA GLU A 90 3.20 10.74 6.53
C GLU A 90 2.01 9.90 7.03
N ASN A 91 1.55 8.98 6.19
CA ASN A 91 0.44 8.08 6.51
C ASN A 91 0.93 6.75 7.06
N HIS A 92 0.08 6.07 7.84
CA HIS A 92 0.26 4.66 8.19
C HIS A 92 -0.36 3.78 7.11
N ILE A 93 0.23 2.59 6.90
CA ILE A 93 -0.31 1.60 5.97
C ILE A 93 -1.04 0.52 6.75
N VAL A 94 -2.27 0.20 6.35
CA VAL A 94 -3.03 -0.92 6.90
C VAL A 94 -2.81 -2.14 6.01
N THR A 95 -2.24 -3.20 6.56
CA THR A 95 -1.94 -4.42 5.81
C THR A 95 -2.06 -5.66 6.69
N HIS A 96 -2.39 -6.79 6.08
CA HIS A 96 -2.35 -8.11 6.71
C HIS A 96 -1.03 -8.83 6.48
N GLU A 97 -0.15 -8.28 5.65
CA GLU A 97 1.16 -8.87 5.41
C GLU A 97 2.01 -8.85 6.69
N VAL A 98 2.76 -9.93 6.89
CA VAL A 98 3.65 -10.09 8.03
C VAL A 98 5.09 -9.87 7.57
N SER A 99 5.90 -9.22 8.42
CA SER A 99 7.33 -9.04 8.15
C SER A 99 8.03 -10.38 8.01
N LYS A 100 8.85 -10.51 6.98
CA LYS A 100 9.73 -11.66 6.72
C LYS A 100 11.10 -11.14 6.31
N PRO A 101 11.90 -10.62 7.27
CA PRO A 101 13.15 -9.91 6.96
C PRO A 101 14.18 -10.76 6.23
N ASN A 102 14.08 -12.09 6.33
CA ASN A 102 15.00 -13.02 5.67
C ASN A 102 14.45 -13.61 4.36
N SER A 103 13.30 -13.15 3.90
CA SER A 103 12.72 -13.64 2.65
C SER A 103 13.60 -13.28 1.45
N LYS A 104 13.76 -14.22 0.53
CA LYS A 104 14.50 -14.03 -0.72
C LYS A 104 13.58 -13.98 -1.93
N SER A 105 12.43 -14.61 -1.82
CA SER A 105 11.49 -14.81 -2.92
C SER A 105 10.43 -13.72 -3.04
N ARG A 106 10.28 -12.88 -2.01
CA ARG A 106 9.29 -11.80 -2.02
C ARG A 106 9.72 -10.66 -1.10
N VAL A 107 9.50 -9.43 -1.56
CA VAL A 107 9.64 -8.23 -0.74
C VAL A 107 8.31 -7.99 -0.03
N MET A 108 8.26 -8.22 1.28
CA MET A 108 7.04 -8.00 2.06
C MET A 108 6.86 -6.50 2.33
N LEU A 109 5.60 -6.05 2.31
CA LEU A 109 5.28 -4.63 2.49
C LEU A 109 5.86 -4.04 3.79
N PRO A 110 5.73 -4.68 4.97
CA PRO A 110 6.34 -4.14 6.19
C PRO A 110 7.85 -4.01 6.13
N ASP A 111 8.53 -4.94 5.46
CA ASP A 111 9.99 -4.94 5.36
C ASP A 111 10.50 -3.81 4.47
N ALA A 112 9.76 -3.46 3.43
CA ALA A 112 10.09 -2.35 2.54
C ALA A 112 9.72 -0.99 3.16
N ALA A 113 8.69 -0.95 4.00
CA ALA A 113 8.23 0.28 4.65
C ALA A 113 9.13 0.72 5.80
N LYS A 114 9.69 -0.23 6.55
CA LYS A 114 10.47 0.04 7.76
C LYS A 114 11.67 0.97 7.53
N PRO A 115 12.51 0.79 6.49
CA PRO A 115 13.66 1.69 6.26
C PRO A 115 13.27 3.14 6.04
N PHE A 116 12.02 3.42 5.68
CA PHE A 116 11.52 4.75 5.38
C PHE A 116 10.64 5.32 6.49
N ASN A 117 10.62 4.67 7.67
CA ASN A 117 9.83 5.07 8.83
C ASN A 117 8.32 5.09 8.55
N VAL A 118 7.85 4.26 7.65
CA VAL A 118 6.43 4.06 7.38
C VAL A 118 5.93 2.91 8.25
N ASN A 119 4.96 3.19 9.12
CA ASN A 119 4.39 2.19 10.01
C ASN A 119 3.30 1.39 9.30
N CYS A 120 3.38 0.07 9.43
CA CYS A 120 2.34 -0.83 8.97
C CYS A 120 1.55 -1.34 10.18
N VAL A 121 0.23 -1.25 10.11
CA VAL A 121 -0.67 -1.68 11.19
C VAL A 121 -1.69 -2.67 10.67
N LYS A 122 -2.22 -3.50 11.56
CA LYS A 122 -3.31 -4.42 11.22
C LYS A 122 -4.65 -3.70 11.30
N THR A 123 -5.65 -4.21 10.59
CA THR A 123 -7.00 -3.62 10.58
C THR A 123 -7.57 -3.46 11.98
N ILE A 124 -7.39 -4.44 12.86
CA ILE A 124 -7.90 -4.38 14.23
C ILE A 124 -7.24 -3.25 15.02
N ASP A 125 -5.93 -3.04 14.85
CA ASP A 125 -5.21 -1.95 15.52
C ASP A 125 -5.68 -0.59 15.04
N LEU A 126 -5.97 -0.46 13.74
CA LEU A 126 -6.54 0.76 13.17
C LEU A 126 -7.88 1.09 13.84
N PHE A 127 -8.79 0.12 13.93
CA PHE A 127 -10.09 0.33 14.53
C PHE A 127 -10.01 0.69 16.00
N ARG A 128 -9.08 0.09 16.75
CA ARG A 128 -8.83 0.45 18.15
C ARG A 128 -8.35 1.89 18.27
N ALA A 129 -7.40 2.31 17.43
CA ALA A 129 -6.87 3.67 17.43
C ALA A 129 -7.94 4.71 17.10
N LEU A 130 -8.89 4.39 16.23
CA LEU A 130 -10.00 5.26 15.84
C LEU A 130 -11.20 5.17 16.78
N GLY A 131 -11.17 4.28 17.78
CA GLY A 131 -12.27 4.09 18.71
C GLY A 131 -13.49 3.38 18.12
N VAL A 132 -13.32 2.68 17.00
CA VAL A 132 -14.39 1.93 16.35
C VAL A 132 -14.51 0.56 17.00
N LYS A 133 -15.73 0.17 17.36
CA LYS A 133 -16.03 -1.16 17.86
C LYS A 133 -16.25 -2.10 16.67
N ILE A 134 -15.67 -3.27 16.79
CA ILE A 134 -15.82 -4.33 15.79
C ILE A 134 -16.83 -5.35 16.29
#